data_89421d08e36eb9118b303df4dedf8c81
#
_entry.id   89421d08e36eb9118b303df4dedf8c81
#
_cell.length_a   1.000
_cell.length_b   1.000
_cell.length_c   1.000
_cell.angle_alpha   90.00
_cell.angle_beta   90.00
_cell.angle_gamma   90.00
#
_symmetry.space_group_name_H-M   'P 1'
#
loop_
_entity.id
_entity.type
_entity.pdbx_description
1 polymer ?
#
loop_
_entity_poly.entity_id
_entity_poly.type
_entity_poly.pdbx_seq_one_letter_code
_entity_poly.pdbx_strand_id
1 'polypeptide(L)'
;VTLEIIYQDRWLVAVNKPSGWLVHRSWLDRDEKVVVMQTVRDQLGQHVFTAHRLDRPTSGVLLMGLSSEVGRLLAQQFEQRQIKKRYHAIVRGWLQEEATLDYPLIEELDKIADKYARQDKTPQPAVTHYRGLAVCEMPIAVGRYASARYSLVELEPHTGRKHQLRRHLKHLKHPIIGDSKHGDLRQNRAAADHFGCHHLMLHASELALNHPVTGEPLTIRASLDAVWIQALAQFGWRGVLPTIERVEFPDSGSQDGSGANKEHENG
;
A
#
# COMPACT_ATOMS: atom_id res chain seq x y z
N VAL A 1 2.22 -0.92 -20.29
CA VAL A 1 2.20 -1.16 -18.83
C VAL A 1 0.78 -0.89 -18.34
N THR A 2 0.18 -1.83 -17.63
CA THR A 2 -1.18 -1.74 -17.08
C THR A 2 -1.16 -1.84 -15.57
N LEU A 3 -2.16 -1.24 -14.92
CA LEU A 3 -2.39 -1.37 -13.48
C LEU A 3 -3.54 -2.34 -13.22
N GLU A 4 -3.45 -3.08 -12.12
CA GLU A 4 -4.54 -3.93 -11.64
C GLU A 4 -5.69 -3.05 -11.17
N ILE A 5 -6.83 -3.14 -11.86
CA ILE A 5 -8.10 -2.54 -11.42
C ILE A 5 -8.74 -3.51 -10.44
N ILE A 6 -8.91 -3.10 -9.20
CA ILE A 6 -9.48 -3.93 -8.12
C ILE A 6 -10.95 -3.66 -7.84
N TYR A 7 -11.45 -2.51 -8.29
CA TYR A 7 -12.86 -2.15 -8.26
C TYR A 7 -13.16 -1.13 -9.36
N GLN A 8 -14.28 -1.26 -10.03
CA GLN A 8 -14.78 -0.27 -10.98
C GLN A 8 -16.30 -0.34 -11.06
N ASP A 9 -16.93 0.81 -11.06
CA ASP A 9 -18.33 0.99 -11.43
C ASP A 9 -18.50 2.21 -12.32
N ARG A 10 -19.72 2.69 -12.47
CA ARG A 10 -20.03 3.85 -13.30
C ARG A 10 -19.38 5.15 -12.80
N TRP A 11 -19.06 5.26 -11.51
CA TRP A 11 -18.68 6.52 -10.86
C TRP A 11 -17.26 6.56 -10.34
N LEU A 12 -16.69 5.42 -9.97
CA LEU A 12 -15.37 5.37 -9.37
C LEU A 12 -14.56 4.13 -9.79
N VAL A 13 -13.26 4.23 -9.65
CA VAL A 13 -12.29 3.18 -9.92
C VAL A 13 -11.27 3.11 -8.80
N ALA A 14 -10.86 1.91 -8.43
CA ALA A 14 -9.74 1.69 -7.54
C ALA A 14 -8.72 0.77 -8.18
N VAL A 15 -7.46 1.09 -7.97
CA VAL A 15 -6.33 0.31 -8.46
C VAL A 15 -5.45 -0.15 -7.32
N ASN A 16 -4.72 -1.24 -7.54
CA ASN A 16 -3.64 -1.67 -6.67
C ASN A 16 -2.36 -0.96 -7.13
N LYS A 17 -2.02 0.14 -6.48
CA LYS A 17 -0.81 0.90 -6.82
C LYS A 17 0.44 0.11 -6.42
N PRO A 18 1.35 -0.18 -7.35
CA PRO A 18 2.64 -0.76 -7.00
C PRO A 18 3.50 0.21 -6.20
N SER A 19 4.41 -0.34 -5.39
CA SER A 19 5.48 0.45 -4.78
C SER A 19 6.35 1.11 -5.85
N GLY A 20 6.77 2.33 -5.61
CA GLY A 20 7.64 3.09 -6.51
C GLY A 20 6.92 3.93 -7.57
N TRP A 21 5.62 3.75 -7.77
CA TRP A 21 4.84 4.54 -8.72
C TRP A 21 4.36 5.86 -8.12
N LEU A 22 4.51 6.94 -8.88
CA LEU A 22 3.89 8.22 -8.54
C LEU A 22 2.38 8.18 -8.79
N VAL A 23 1.59 8.82 -7.92
CA VAL A 23 0.15 8.99 -8.15
C VAL A 23 -0.10 9.96 -9.28
N HIS A 24 0.54 11.13 -9.23
CA HIS A 24 0.49 12.16 -10.28
C HIS A 24 1.86 12.79 -10.49
N ARG A 25 2.06 13.32 -11.68
CA ARG A 25 3.32 13.97 -12.04
C ARG A 25 3.41 15.35 -11.39
N SER A 26 4.55 15.64 -10.78
CA SER A 26 4.92 16.99 -10.35
C SER A 26 5.90 17.62 -11.33
N TRP A 27 6.18 18.90 -11.16
CA TRP A 27 7.20 19.58 -11.98
C TRP A 27 8.63 19.04 -11.74
N LEU A 28 8.86 18.40 -10.59
CA LEU A 28 10.13 17.73 -10.25
C LEU A 28 10.29 16.40 -10.97
N ASP A 29 9.17 15.76 -11.35
CA ASP A 29 9.13 14.41 -11.90
C ASP A 29 8.67 14.42 -13.38
N ARG A 30 9.04 15.46 -14.13
CA ARG A 30 8.58 15.64 -15.53
C ARG A 30 8.93 14.47 -16.44
N ASP A 31 10.07 13.85 -16.19
CA ASP A 31 10.60 12.75 -17.00
C ASP A 31 10.12 11.36 -16.54
N GLU A 32 9.34 11.31 -15.43
CA GLU A 32 8.81 10.05 -14.95
C GLU A 32 7.76 9.52 -15.93
N LYS A 33 7.98 8.30 -16.42
CA LYS A 33 7.13 7.66 -17.42
C LYS A 33 5.95 6.90 -16.80
N VAL A 34 6.09 6.51 -15.53
CA VAL A 34 5.16 5.60 -14.84
C VAL A 34 4.39 6.37 -13.77
N VAL A 35 3.21 6.83 -14.13
CA VAL A 35 2.33 7.63 -13.29
C VAL A 35 0.93 7.02 -13.26
N VAL A 36 0.38 6.79 -12.08
CA VAL A 36 -0.90 6.08 -11.90
C VAL A 36 -2.04 6.77 -12.64
N MET A 37 -2.23 8.07 -12.46
CA MET A 37 -3.35 8.79 -13.08
C MET A 37 -3.34 8.69 -14.61
N GLN A 38 -2.18 8.88 -15.25
CA GLN A 38 -2.07 8.79 -16.70
C GLN A 38 -2.29 7.37 -17.20
N THR A 39 -1.74 6.38 -16.49
CA THR A 39 -1.91 4.97 -16.86
C THR A 39 -3.36 4.55 -16.77
N VAL A 40 -4.07 4.89 -15.69
CA VAL A 40 -5.50 4.57 -15.52
C VAL A 40 -6.35 5.30 -16.54
N ARG A 41 -6.07 6.60 -16.79
CA ARG A 41 -6.76 7.37 -17.83
C ARG A 41 -6.65 6.71 -19.20
N ASP A 42 -5.44 6.32 -19.58
CA ASP A 42 -5.19 5.71 -20.89
C ASP A 42 -5.80 4.29 -20.97
N GLN A 43 -5.78 3.56 -19.87
CA GLN A 43 -6.34 2.21 -19.75
C GLN A 43 -7.88 2.21 -19.84
N LEU A 44 -8.55 3.22 -19.25
CA LEU A 44 -10.00 3.36 -19.27
C LEU A 44 -10.53 4.19 -20.46
N GLY A 45 -9.67 4.94 -21.15
CA GLY A 45 -10.06 5.85 -22.21
C GLY A 45 -10.85 7.06 -21.72
N GLN A 46 -10.72 7.44 -20.44
CA GLN A 46 -11.42 8.59 -19.84
C GLN A 46 -10.60 9.24 -18.73
N HIS A 47 -10.93 10.48 -18.39
CA HIS A 47 -10.31 11.18 -17.28
C HIS A 47 -10.65 10.53 -15.94
N VAL A 48 -9.68 10.54 -15.03
CA VAL A 48 -9.84 10.13 -13.64
C VAL A 48 -9.45 11.27 -12.71
N PHE A 49 -10.03 11.29 -11.52
CA PHE A 49 -9.87 12.39 -10.55
C PHE A 49 -9.44 11.82 -9.21
N THR A 50 -8.28 12.22 -8.73
CA THR A 50 -7.76 11.78 -7.43
C THR A 50 -8.60 12.34 -6.28
N ALA A 51 -8.77 11.52 -5.25
CA ALA A 51 -9.44 11.89 -4.01
C ALA A 51 -8.49 11.87 -2.81
N HIS A 52 -7.43 11.10 -2.92
CA HIS A 52 -6.37 10.95 -1.93
C HIS A 52 -5.07 10.55 -2.63
N ARG A 53 -4.03 10.38 -1.86
CA ARG A 53 -2.72 9.98 -2.38
C ARG A 53 -2.06 8.96 -1.47
N LEU A 54 -1.18 8.16 -2.07
CA LEU A 54 -0.22 7.32 -1.39
C LEU A 54 1.19 7.86 -1.67
N ASP A 55 2.08 7.73 -0.72
CA ASP A 55 3.50 8.01 -0.95
C ASP A 55 4.04 7.14 -2.09
N ARG A 56 5.01 7.63 -2.83
CA ARG A 56 5.61 6.89 -3.95
C ARG A 56 5.99 5.44 -3.59
N PRO A 57 6.68 5.17 -2.45
CA PRO A 57 7.06 3.80 -2.09
C PRO A 57 5.93 2.97 -1.47
N THR A 58 4.80 3.55 -1.11
CA THR A 58 3.66 2.83 -0.54
C THR A 58 2.85 2.16 -1.63
N SER A 59 2.53 0.88 -1.46
CA SER A 59 1.64 0.12 -2.34
C SER A 59 0.21 0.05 -1.79
N GLY A 60 -0.73 -0.37 -2.61
CA GLY A 60 -2.09 -0.70 -2.20
C GLY A 60 -3.19 0.13 -2.84
N VAL A 61 -4.35 0.19 -2.17
CA VAL A 61 -5.57 0.78 -2.70
C VAL A 61 -5.42 2.27 -2.98
N LEU A 62 -5.61 2.65 -4.22
CA LEU A 62 -5.78 4.05 -4.63
C LEU A 62 -7.14 4.22 -5.31
N LEU A 63 -7.98 5.07 -4.74
CA LEU A 63 -9.35 5.32 -5.17
C LEU A 63 -9.44 6.64 -5.93
N MET A 64 -10.14 6.63 -7.06
CA MET A 64 -10.33 7.79 -7.94
C MET A 64 -11.79 7.89 -8.38
N GLY A 65 -12.27 9.11 -8.59
CA GLY A 65 -13.56 9.37 -9.24
C GLY A 65 -13.45 9.32 -10.76
N LEU A 66 -14.51 8.92 -11.44
CA LEU A 66 -14.62 8.96 -12.90
C LEU A 66 -15.27 10.26 -13.41
N SER A 67 -15.59 11.17 -12.51
CA SER A 67 -15.97 12.56 -12.79
C SER A 67 -15.38 13.49 -11.73
N SER A 68 -15.28 14.78 -12.04
CA SER A 68 -14.78 15.77 -11.08
C SER A 68 -15.69 15.86 -9.85
N GLU A 69 -16.99 15.70 -10.02
CA GLU A 69 -17.96 15.70 -8.92
C GLU A 69 -17.74 14.52 -7.96
N VAL A 70 -17.64 13.29 -8.48
CA VAL A 70 -17.39 12.12 -7.65
C VAL A 70 -16.01 12.20 -6.99
N GLY A 71 -14.99 12.66 -7.69
CA GLY A 71 -13.68 12.92 -7.12
C GLY A 71 -13.73 13.89 -5.94
N ARG A 72 -14.51 14.96 -6.05
CA ARG A 72 -14.75 15.93 -4.98
C ARG A 72 -15.49 15.30 -3.79
N LEU A 73 -16.55 14.52 -4.04
CA LEU A 73 -17.29 13.83 -2.98
C LEU A 73 -16.40 12.85 -2.21
N LEU A 74 -15.58 12.08 -2.91
CA LEU A 74 -14.61 11.19 -2.27
C LEU A 74 -13.57 11.95 -1.45
N ALA A 75 -13.02 13.04 -2.00
CA ALA A 75 -12.06 13.89 -1.28
C ALA A 75 -12.66 14.45 0.01
N GLN A 76 -13.92 14.87 0.00
CA GLN A 76 -14.65 15.30 1.20
C GLN A 76 -14.78 14.19 2.22
N GLN A 77 -15.09 12.96 1.80
CA GLN A 77 -15.15 11.82 2.72
C GLN A 77 -13.81 11.53 3.39
N PHE A 78 -12.70 11.64 2.66
CA PHE A 78 -11.34 11.54 3.24
C PHE A 78 -11.06 12.67 4.24
N GLU A 79 -11.36 13.89 3.86
CA GLU A 79 -11.15 15.07 4.70
C GLU A 79 -11.97 15.01 6.00
N GLN A 80 -13.23 14.58 5.91
CA GLN A 80 -14.14 14.43 7.03
C GLN A 80 -13.91 13.13 7.81
N ARG A 81 -12.89 12.35 7.47
CA ARG A 81 -12.51 11.09 8.14
C ARG A 81 -13.65 10.04 8.13
N GLN A 82 -14.42 10.00 7.07
CA GLN A 82 -15.51 9.05 6.89
C GLN A 82 -15.08 7.74 6.24
N ILE A 83 -13.84 7.68 5.74
CA ILE A 83 -13.27 6.49 5.12
C ILE A 83 -12.31 5.83 6.11
N LYS A 84 -12.60 4.57 6.44
CA LYS A 84 -11.71 3.76 7.27
C LYS A 84 -10.57 3.22 6.40
N LYS A 85 -9.35 3.50 6.83
CA LYS A 85 -8.11 3.08 6.14
C LYS A 85 -7.40 2.04 6.98
N ARG A 86 -7.07 0.90 6.35
CA ARG A 86 -6.28 -0.14 6.98
C ARG A 86 -5.04 -0.42 6.17
N TYR A 87 -3.90 -0.36 6.85
CA TYR A 87 -2.58 -0.66 6.30
C TYR A 87 -1.95 -1.83 7.02
N HIS A 88 -1.03 -2.51 6.34
CA HIS A 88 -0.12 -3.45 6.97
C HIS A 88 1.31 -3.02 6.72
N ALA A 89 2.17 -3.28 7.71
CA ALA A 89 3.59 -2.99 7.61
C ALA A 89 4.42 -4.10 8.26
N ILE A 90 5.64 -4.28 7.75
CA ILE A 90 6.68 -5.06 8.43
C ILE A 90 7.64 -4.06 9.05
N VAL A 91 7.82 -4.16 10.36
CA VAL A 91 8.62 -3.23 11.14
C VAL A 91 9.77 -3.95 11.85
N ARG A 92 10.80 -3.20 12.20
CA ARG A 92 11.91 -3.67 13.02
C ARG A 92 11.45 -3.88 14.47
N GLY A 93 11.97 -4.93 15.07
CA GLY A 93 11.72 -5.24 16.49
C GLY A 93 10.38 -5.92 16.74
N TRP A 94 10.08 -6.21 18.01
CA TRP A 94 8.83 -6.83 18.42
C TRP A 94 7.84 -5.80 18.91
N LEU A 95 6.82 -5.55 18.11
CA LEU A 95 5.67 -4.70 18.42
C LEU A 95 4.44 -5.60 18.51
N GLN A 96 4.09 -6.04 19.72
CA GLN A 96 3.05 -7.04 19.96
C GLN A 96 1.77 -6.45 20.55
N GLU A 97 1.84 -5.23 21.04
CA GLU A 97 0.72 -4.53 21.67
C GLU A 97 -0.30 -4.00 20.67
N GLU A 98 -1.47 -3.67 21.16
CA GLU A 98 -2.48 -2.88 20.48
C GLU A 98 -2.67 -1.58 21.26
N ALA A 99 -2.53 -0.46 20.57
CA ALA A 99 -2.66 0.87 21.19
C ALA A 99 -2.97 1.95 20.15
N THR A 100 -3.30 3.12 20.62
CA THR A 100 -3.45 4.31 19.80
C THR A 100 -2.35 5.30 20.14
N LEU A 101 -1.58 5.69 19.14
CA LEU A 101 -0.58 6.73 19.24
C LEU A 101 -1.21 8.07 18.83
N ASP A 102 -1.28 8.98 19.76
CA ASP A 102 -1.59 10.39 19.52
C ASP A 102 -0.30 11.19 19.68
N TYR A 103 0.34 11.45 18.54
CA TYR A 103 1.62 12.16 18.51
C TYR A 103 1.62 13.16 17.34
N PRO A 104 1.54 14.47 17.65
CA PRO A 104 1.48 15.51 16.63
C PRO A 104 2.71 15.53 15.73
N LEU A 105 2.50 15.80 14.46
CA LEU A 105 3.55 15.82 13.46
C LEU A 105 3.68 17.21 12.84
N ILE A 106 4.93 17.69 12.74
CA ILE A 106 5.25 18.90 11.98
C ILE A 106 5.30 18.51 10.51
N GLU A 107 4.67 19.30 9.65
CA GLU A 107 4.73 19.09 8.21
C GLU A 107 6.18 19.18 7.71
N GLU A 108 6.65 18.09 7.10
CA GLU A 108 7.96 18.09 6.45
C GLU A 108 7.87 18.76 5.08
N LEU A 109 8.56 19.87 4.95
CA LEU A 109 8.68 20.59 3.70
C LEU A 109 9.70 19.91 2.78
N ASP A 110 9.37 19.80 1.52
CA ASP A 110 10.33 19.43 0.49
C ASP A 110 11.20 20.65 0.18
N LYS A 111 12.52 20.53 0.39
CA LYS A 111 13.48 21.65 0.23
C LYS A 111 13.41 22.33 -1.15
N ILE A 112 12.99 21.60 -2.16
CA ILE A 112 12.92 22.10 -3.54
C ILE A 112 11.50 22.55 -3.89
N ALA A 113 10.48 21.73 -3.58
CA ALA A 113 9.09 22.03 -3.92
C ALA A 113 8.51 23.15 -3.05
N ASP A 114 8.93 23.23 -1.78
CA ASP A 114 8.38 24.15 -0.78
C ASP A 114 9.33 25.29 -0.42
N LYS A 115 10.21 25.68 -1.36
CA LYS A 115 11.22 26.73 -1.16
C LYS A 115 10.68 28.06 -0.61
N TYR A 116 9.42 28.36 -0.93
CA TYR A 116 8.74 29.59 -0.50
C TYR A 116 7.68 29.34 0.59
N ALA A 117 7.54 28.10 1.08
CA ALA A 117 6.61 27.80 2.15
C ALA A 117 7.11 28.33 3.50
N ARG A 118 6.16 28.66 4.39
CA ARG A 118 6.49 29.07 5.75
C ARG A 118 7.29 28.00 6.46
N GLN A 119 8.43 28.38 7.03
CA GLN A 119 9.35 27.48 7.74
C GLN A 119 8.89 27.21 9.19
N ASP A 120 8.00 28.05 9.73
CA ASP A 120 7.52 28.04 11.12
C ASP A 120 6.20 27.25 11.26
N LYS A 121 6.16 26.00 10.80
CA LYS A 121 4.97 25.17 10.91
C LYS A 121 4.82 24.59 12.31
N THR A 122 3.61 24.71 12.86
CA THR A 122 3.25 24.12 14.14
C THR A 122 2.90 22.63 13.98
N PRO A 123 3.12 21.80 15.01
CA PRO A 123 2.69 20.42 15.00
C PRO A 123 1.18 20.29 14.74
N GLN A 124 0.80 19.39 13.86
CA GLN A 124 -0.58 19.09 13.54
C GLN A 124 -1.00 17.78 14.23
N PRO A 125 -2.23 17.68 14.74
CA PRO A 125 -2.72 16.44 15.31
C PRO A 125 -2.57 15.26 14.35
N ALA A 126 -2.02 14.17 14.85
CA ALA A 126 -1.84 12.94 14.08
C ALA A 126 -2.08 11.74 15.01
N VAL A 127 -3.04 10.90 14.63
CA VAL A 127 -3.49 9.77 15.43
C VAL A 127 -3.46 8.51 14.59
N THR A 128 -2.79 7.48 15.08
CA THR A 128 -2.71 6.15 14.46
C THR A 128 -3.04 5.09 15.49
N HIS A 129 -4.02 4.25 15.19
CA HIS A 129 -4.24 3.00 15.91
C HIS A 129 -3.37 1.91 15.30
N TYR A 130 -2.70 1.11 16.12
CA TYR A 130 -1.85 0.01 15.66
C TYR A 130 -2.08 -1.24 16.48
N ARG A 131 -1.84 -2.40 15.84
CA ARG A 131 -1.96 -3.72 16.45
C ARG A 131 -0.87 -4.64 15.90
N GLY A 132 -0.10 -5.26 16.80
CA GLY A 132 0.82 -6.34 16.44
C GLY A 132 0.05 -7.61 16.05
N LEU A 133 0.39 -8.20 14.89
CA LEU A 133 -0.24 -9.41 14.39
C LEU A 133 0.64 -10.64 14.55
N ALA A 134 1.94 -10.51 14.30
CA ALA A 134 2.90 -11.59 14.38
C ALA A 134 4.31 -11.04 14.61
N VAL A 135 5.17 -11.84 15.19
CA VAL A 135 6.58 -11.52 15.41
C VAL A 135 7.47 -12.67 14.99
N CYS A 136 8.72 -12.37 14.66
CA CYS A 136 9.74 -13.40 14.44
C CYS A 136 11.13 -12.89 14.85
N GLU A 137 12.04 -13.83 15.01
CA GLU A 137 13.47 -13.59 15.18
C GLU A 137 14.23 -14.42 14.15
N MET A 138 15.05 -13.75 13.35
CA MET A 138 15.80 -14.38 12.27
C MET A 138 17.28 -14.46 12.63
N PRO A 139 17.95 -15.62 12.38
CA PRO A 139 19.34 -15.85 12.75
C PRO A 139 20.32 -15.16 11.80
N ILE A 140 20.16 -13.86 11.61
CA ILE A 140 21.05 -13.03 10.82
C ILE A 140 21.63 -11.92 11.69
N ALA A 141 22.94 -11.68 11.54
CA ALA A 141 23.61 -10.61 12.26
C ALA A 141 23.37 -9.26 11.55
N VAL A 142 22.94 -8.25 12.32
CA VAL A 142 22.78 -6.90 11.81
C VAL A 142 23.43 -5.90 12.78
N GLY A 143 24.48 -5.23 12.32
CA GLY A 143 25.27 -4.35 13.17
C GLY A 143 25.89 -5.11 14.34
N ARG A 144 25.57 -4.67 15.56
CA ARG A 144 26.05 -5.31 16.81
C ARG A 144 25.19 -6.48 17.30
N TYR A 145 24.07 -6.74 16.66
CA TYR A 145 23.12 -7.76 17.10
C TYR A 145 23.36 -9.07 16.33
N ALA A 146 23.31 -10.19 17.03
CA ALA A 146 23.51 -11.52 16.46
C ALA A 146 22.26 -12.05 15.72
N SER A 147 21.09 -11.46 15.98
CA SER A 147 19.84 -11.79 15.33
C SER A 147 19.06 -10.54 14.97
N ALA A 148 18.08 -10.66 14.09
CA ALA A 148 17.17 -9.60 13.70
C ALA A 148 15.73 -9.94 14.08
N ARG A 149 15.00 -8.96 14.60
CA ARG A 149 13.62 -9.11 15.04
C ARG A 149 12.69 -8.29 14.17
N TYR A 150 11.57 -8.87 13.79
CA TYR A 150 10.57 -8.24 12.94
C TYR A 150 9.17 -8.47 13.49
N SER A 151 8.28 -7.55 13.16
CA SER A 151 6.84 -7.68 13.43
C SER A 151 6.02 -7.36 12.20
N LEU A 152 4.92 -8.09 12.03
CA LEU A 152 3.83 -7.73 11.14
C LEU A 152 2.80 -6.95 11.95
N VAL A 153 2.45 -5.75 11.52
CA VAL A 153 1.53 -4.87 12.21
C VAL A 153 0.41 -4.39 11.31
N GLU A 154 -0.77 -4.22 11.89
CA GLU A 154 -1.91 -3.55 11.29
C GLU A 154 -1.98 -2.11 11.78
N LEU A 155 -2.25 -1.18 10.87
CA LEU A 155 -2.25 0.25 11.13
C LEU A 155 -3.54 0.87 10.62
N GLU A 156 -4.21 1.64 11.47
CA GLU A 156 -5.40 2.43 11.12
C GLU A 156 -5.12 3.91 11.40
N PRO A 157 -4.71 4.70 10.38
CA PRO A 157 -4.53 6.14 10.56
C PRO A 157 -5.89 6.84 10.63
N HIS A 158 -6.16 7.54 11.74
CA HIS A 158 -7.37 8.36 11.90
C HIS A 158 -7.19 9.76 11.30
N THR A 159 -5.99 10.17 11.04
CA THR A 159 -5.58 11.40 10.34
C THR A 159 -4.73 11.03 9.13
N GLY A 160 -4.44 12.00 8.26
CA GLY A 160 -3.69 11.74 7.01
C GLY A 160 -2.50 12.69 6.82
N ARG A 161 -1.62 12.83 7.81
CA ARG A 161 -0.43 13.68 7.67
C ARG A 161 0.62 13.04 6.77
N LYS A 162 1.42 13.87 6.09
CA LYS A 162 2.51 13.40 5.22
C LYS A 162 3.44 12.43 5.97
N HIS A 163 3.65 11.25 5.41
CA HIS A 163 4.45 10.16 5.98
C HIS A 163 4.02 9.75 7.40
N GLN A 164 2.75 9.91 7.76
CA GLN A 164 2.28 9.72 9.13
C GLN A 164 2.66 8.36 9.70
N LEU A 165 2.31 7.27 9.03
CA LEU A 165 2.58 5.91 9.53
C LEU A 165 4.08 5.65 9.65
N ARG A 166 4.85 6.08 8.68
CA ARG A 166 6.32 5.94 8.65
C ARG A 166 6.98 6.68 9.82
N ARG A 167 6.52 7.89 10.10
CA ARG A 167 7.03 8.74 11.20
C ARG A 167 6.55 8.25 12.55
N HIS A 168 5.30 7.80 12.67
CA HIS A 168 4.76 7.23 13.90
C HIS A 168 5.47 5.94 14.29
N LEU A 169 5.72 5.04 13.35
CA LEU A 169 6.45 3.79 13.64
C LEU A 169 7.92 4.05 14.01
N LYS A 170 8.57 5.04 13.39
CA LYS A 170 9.89 5.51 13.82
C LYS A 170 9.85 6.05 15.26
N HIS A 171 8.85 6.84 15.61
CA HIS A 171 8.66 7.38 16.97
C HIS A 171 8.52 6.26 18.01
N LEU A 172 7.78 5.20 17.69
CA LEU A 172 7.65 4.00 18.51
C LEU A 172 8.93 3.15 18.57
N LYS A 173 10.01 3.54 17.87
CA LYS A 173 11.27 2.79 17.73
C LYS A 173 11.11 1.47 16.98
N HIS A 174 10.08 1.36 16.19
CA HIS A 174 9.81 0.24 15.28
C HIS A 174 9.69 0.73 13.83
N PRO A 175 10.78 1.28 13.24
CA PRO A 175 10.74 1.82 11.90
C PRO A 175 10.33 0.75 10.89
N ILE A 176 9.61 1.17 9.85
CA ILE A 176 9.15 0.27 8.80
C ILE A 176 10.35 -0.19 7.97
N ILE A 177 10.42 -1.48 7.69
CA ILE A 177 11.46 -2.07 6.83
C ILE A 177 11.33 -1.52 5.41
N GLY A 178 12.47 -1.15 4.82
CA GLY A 178 12.54 -0.57 3.48
C GLY A 178 12.30 0.94 3.43
N ASP A 179 12.05 1.60 4.56
CA ASP A 179 11.90 3.04 4.61
C ASP A 179 13.27 3.74 4.53
N SER A 180 13.56 4.33 3.38
CA SER A 180 14.83 5.02 3.12
C SER A 180 14.94 6.38 3.81
N LYS A 181 13.81 7.00 4.16
CA LYS A 181 13.76 8.34 4.77
C LYS A 181 13.65 8.30 6.29
N HIS A 182 12.81 7.42 6.82
CA HIS A 182 12.48 7.34 8.25
C HIS A 182 12.91 6.04 8.91
N GLY A 183 13.52 5.13 8.15
CA GLY A 183 13.88 3.79 8.61
C GLY A 183 15.32 3.67 9.10
N ASP A 184 15.69 2.43 9.37
CA ASP A 184 17.04 2.01 9.72
C ASP A 184 17.70 1.38 8.50
N LEU A 185 18.67 2.08 7.91
CA LEU A 185 19.31 1.66 6.65
C LEU A 185 20.07 0.33 6.75
N ARG A 186 20.61 -0.01 7.92
CA ARG A 186 21.30 -1.29 8.13
C ARG A 186 20.30 -2.44 8.14
N GLN A 187 19.19 -2.26 8.84
CA GLN A 187 18.10 -3.23 8.88
C GLN A 187 17.44 -3.37 7.49
N ASN A 188 17.25 -2.27 6.78
CA ASN A 188 16.69 -2.28 5.42
C ASN A 188 17.57 -3.09 4.46
N ARG A 189 18.88 -2.88 4.51
CA ARG A 189 19.85 -3.62 3.68
C ARG A 189 19.83 -5.11 4.02
N ALA A 190 19.88 -5.46 5.30
CA ALA A 190 19.81 -6.85 5.74
C ALA A 190 18.51 -7.53 5.30
N ALA A 191 17.38 -6.87 5.44
CA ALA A 191 16.09 -7.41 5.01
C ALA A 191 15.98 -7.56 3.48
N ALA A 192 16.57 -6.65 2.72
CA ALA A 192 16.66 -6.77 1.26
C ALA A 192 17.54 -7.95 0.84
N ASP A 193 18.73 -8.07 1.41
CA ASP A 193 19.72 -9.09 1.05
C ASP A 193 19.27 -10.50 1.45
N HIS A 194 18.66 -10.67 2.63
CA HIS A 194 18.30 -11.98 3.17
C HIS A 194 16.86 -12.41 2.87
N PHE A 195 15.93 -11.47 2.74
CA PHE A 195 14.49 -11.79 2.65
C PHE A 195 13.81 -11.16 1.43
N GLY A 196 14.54 -10.47 0.58
CA GLY A 196 14.00 -9.88 -0.64
C GLY A 196 13.11 -8.65 -0.42
N CYS A 197 13.16 -8.03 0.76
CA CYS A 197 12.40 -6.80 1.07
C CYS A 197 13.03 -5.58 0.40
N HIS A 198 12.92 -5.47 -0.93
CA HIS A 198 13.57 -4.45 -1.73
C HIS A 198 12.84 -3.11 -1.83
N HIS A 199 11.64 -3.00 -1.27
CA HIS A 199 10.86 -1.76 -1.23
C HIS A 199 10.30 -1.51 0.16
N LEU A 200 9.65 -0.35 0.35
CA LEU A 200 8.97 -0.03 1.59
C LEU A 200 7.89 -1.08 1.90
N MET A 201 8.01 -1.74 3.05
CA MET A 201 7.06 -2.75 3.49
C MET A 201 5.87 -2.10 4.19
N LEU A 202 5.16 -1.24 3.45
CA LEU A 202 3.93 -0.57 3.86
C LEU A 202 2.91 -0.68 2.72
N HIS A 203 1.78 -1.28 3.02
CA HIS A 203 0.72 -1.57 2.06
C HIS A 203 -0.62 -1.03 2.55
N ALA A 204 -1.28 -0.21 1.72
CA ALA A 204 -2.64 0.26 1.92
C ALA A 204 -3.61 -0.87 1.54
N SER A 205 -3.94 -1.72 2.52
CA SER A 205 -4.60 -3.00 2.27
C SER A 205 -6.10 -2.87 2.02
N GLU A 206 -6.76 -1.90 2.66
CA GLU A 206 -8.22 -1.80 2.63
C GLU A 206 -8.70 -0.36 2.81
N LEU A 207 -9.73 -0.01 2.06
CA LEU A 207 -10.58 1.15 2.30
C LEU A 207 -12.02 0.69 2.52
N ALA A 208 -12.67 1.18 3.58
CA ALA A 208 -14.09 0.97 3.84
C ALA A 208 -14.81 2.32 3.90
N LEU A 209 -15.84 2.47 3.08
CA LEU A 209 -16.58 3.73 2.91
C LEU A 209 -18.04 3.45 2.58
N ASN A 210 -18.87 4.47 2.66
CA ASN A 210 -20.15 4.47 2.00
C ASN A 210 -19.98 5.04 0.59
N HIS A 211 -20.50 4.35 -0.40
CA HIS A 211 -20.41 4.79 -1.80
C HIS A 211 -20.91 6.23 -1.94
N PRO A 212 -20.16 7.16 -2.56
CA PRO A 212 -20.52 8.59 -2.56
C PRO A 212 -21.80 8.92 -3.33
N VAL A 213 -22.26 8.03 -4.19
CA VAL A 213 -23.49 8.22 -4.99
C VAL A 213 -24.64 7.35 -4.49
N THR A 214 -24.41 6.07 -4.26
CA THR A 214 -25.47 5.12 -3.86
C THR A 214 -25.71 5.05 -2.35
N GLY A 215 -24.73 5.48 -1.54
CA GLY A 215 -24.76 5.37 -0.09
C GLY A 215 -24.52 3.97 0.47
N GLU A 216 -24.38 2.96 -0.39
CA GLU A 216 -24.15 1.57 0.02
C GLU A 216 -22.75 1.37 0.62
N PRO A 217 -22.61 0.51 1.64
CA PRO A 217 -21.30 0.15 2.18
C PRO A 217 -20.43 -0.49 1.11
N LEU A 218 -19.19 -0.04 1.01
CA LEU A 218 -18.21 -0.53 0.05
C LEU A 218 -16.87 -0.77 0.75
N THR A 219 -16.34 -1.98 0.59
CA THR A 219 -15.00 -2.34 1.08
C THR A 219 -14.14 -2.76 -0.10
N ILE A 220 -13.00 -2.10 -0.28
CA ILE A 220 -12.06 -2.33 -1.37
C ILE A 220 -10.74 -2.82 -0.77
N ARG A 221 -10.21 -3.95 -1.27
CA ARG A 221 -8.98 -4.58 -0.80
C ARG A 221 -7.98 -4.73 -1.94
N ALA A 222 -6.71 -4.46 -1.64
CA ALA A 222 -5.59 -4.67 -2.54
C ALA A 222 -4.78 -5.88 -2.11
N SER A 223 -4.56 -6.83 -3.03
CA SER A 223 -3.70 -7.99 -2.79
C SER A 223 -2.25 -7.57 -2.61
N LEU A 224 -1.53 -8.32 -1.80
CA LEU A 224 -0.08 -8.17 -1.60
C LEU A 224 0.68 -8.56 -2.87
N ASP A 225 1.80 -7.88 -3.12
CA ASP A 225 2.70 -8.23 -4.22
C ASP A 225 3.62 -9.41 -3.87
N ALA A 226 4.43 -9.85 -4.87
CA ALA A 226 5.32 -10.99 -4.72
C ALA A 226 6.38 -10.76 -3.62
N VAL A 227 6.86 -9.54 -3.42
CA VAL A 227 7.84 -9.19 -2.37
C VAL A 227 7.22 -9.42 -0.99
N TRP A 228 5.99 -8.99 -0.78
CA TRP A 228 5.24 -9.23 0.43
C TRP A 228 4.97 -10.72 0.67
N ILE A 229 4.49 -11.43 -0.34
CA ILE A 229 4.18 -12.88 -0.23
C ILE A 229 5.44 -13.67 0.14
N GLN A 230 6.57 -13.35 -0.50
CA GLN A 230 7.86 -13.97 -0.15
C GLN A 230 8.28 -13.66 1.28
N ALA A 231 8.16 -12.41 1.72
CA ALA A 231 8.49 -12.01 3.08
C ALA A 231 7.64 -12.74 4.13
N LEU A 232 6.32 -12.80 3.94
CA LEU A 232 5.42 -13.53 4.82
C LEU A 232 5.80 -15.01 4.91
N ALA A 233 6.17 -15.62 3.79
CA ALA A 233 6.60 -17.01 3.76
C ALA A 233 7.89 -17.24 4.57
N GLN A 234 8.88 -16.37 4.39
CA GLN A 234 10.19 -16.51 5.04
C GLN A 234 10.13 -16.21 6.54
N PHE A 235 9.27 -15.28 6.95
CA PHE A 235 9.07 -14.95 8.37
C PHE A 235 8.13 -15.90 9.11
N GLY A 236 7.54 -16.89 8.42
CA GLY A 236 6.60 -17.85 9.00
C GLY A 236 5.20 -17.27 9.23
N TRP A 237 4.80 -16.28 8.46
CA TRP A 237 3.53 -15.55 8.62
C TRP A 237 2.50 -15.84 7.52
N ARG A 238 2.66 -16.92 6.77
CA ARG A 238 1.65 -17.33 5.78
C ARG A 238 0.29 -17.51 6.43
N GLY A 239 -0.76 -17.02 5.78
CA GLY A 239 -2.13 -17.12 6.25
C GLY A 239 -2.53 -16.13 7.34
N VAL A 240 -1.63 -15.24 7.78
CA VAL A 240 -1.98 -14.19 8.75
C VAL A 240 -2.85 -13.10 8.14
N LEU A 241 -2.72 -12.86 6.82
CA LEU A 241 -3.50 -11.89 6.05
C LEU A 241 -4.30 -12.58 4.92
N PRO A 242 -5.22 -13.50 5.23
CA PRO A 242 -5.81 -14.41 4.24
C PRO A 242 -6.61 -13.68 3.15
N THR A 243 -7.17 -12.52 3.43
CA THR A 243 -8.01 -11.76 2.47
C THR A 243 -7.20 -11.07 1.38
N ILE A 244 -5.91 -10.87 1.59
CA ILE A 244 -5.02 -10.16 0.66
C ILE A 244 -3.79 -10.98 0.24
N GLU A 245 -3.60 -12.16 0.80
CA GLU A 245 -2.62 -13.14 0.34
C GLU A 245 -3.24 -13.95 -0.82
N ARG A 246 -3.16 -13.45 -2.05
CA ARG A 246 -3.53 -14.25 -3.21
C ARG A 246 -2.40 -15.23 -3.51
N VAL A 247 -2.72 -16.52 -3.44
CA VAL A 247 -1.92 -17.56 -4.07
C VAL A 247 -2.35 -17.60 -5.54
N GLU A 248 -1.50 -17.16 -6.44
CA GLU A 248 -1.70 -17.45 -7.85
C GLU A 248 -1.52 -18.96 -8.02
N PHE A 249 -2.63 -19.68 -8.16
CA PHE A 249 -2.56 -21.02 -8.70
C PHE A 249 -2.19 -20.86 -10.17
N PRO A 250 -1.11 -21.52 -10.66
CA PRO A 250 -0.85 -21.53 -12.09
C PRO A 250 -2.12 -22.07 -12.77
N ASP A 251 -2.62 -21.31 -13.75
CA ASP A 251 -3.74 -21.72 -14.59
C ASP A 251 -3.53 -23.16 -15.00
N SER A 252 -4.38 -24.06 -14.55
CA SER A 252 -4.43 -25.42 -15.05
C SER A 252 -4.93 -25.29 -16.48
N GLY A 253 -3.96 -25.25 -17.40
CA GLY A 253 -4.23 -25.15 -18.83
C GLY A 253 -5.31 -26.16 -19.22
N SER A 254 -6.41 -25.65 -19.71
CA SER A 254 -7.45 -26.42 -20.36
C SER A 254 -6.81 -27.26 -21.46
N GLN A 255 -6.56 -28.54 -21.16
CA GLN A 255 -6.32 -29.53 -22.19
C GLN A 255 -7.67 -29.79 -22.87
N ASP A 256 -7.96 -29.02 -23.90
CA ASP A 256 -8.97 -29.39 -24.89
C ASP A 256 -8.49 -30.62 -25.64
N GLY A 257 -8.86 -31.78 -25.10
CA GLY A 257 -8.77 -33.04 -25.80
C GLY A 257 -9.86 -33.15 -26.85
N SER A 258 -9.61 -32.62 -28.04
CA SER A 258 -10.42 -32.95 -29.23
C SER A 258 -10.03 -34.33 -29.72
N GLY A 259 -10.62 -35.37 -29.15
CA GLY A 259 -10.60 -36.70 -29.72
C GLY A 259 -11.54 -36.76 -30.93
N ALA A 260 -10.98 -36.68 -32.12
CA ALA A 260 -11.72 -36.94 -33.35
C ALA A 260 -11.93 -38.45 -33.47
N ASN A 261 -13.15 -38.90 -33.25
CA ASN A 261 -13.60 -40.24 -33.57
C ASN A 261 -13.89 -40.27 -35.10
N LYS A 262 -13.05 -41.00 -35.84
CA LYS A 262 -13.36 -41.42 -37.23
C LYS A 262 -14.03 -42.79 -37.11
N GLU A 263 -15.32 -42.84 -37.27
CA GLU A 263 -16.00 -44.08 -37.65
C GLU A 263 -15.95 -44.27 -39.14
N HIS A 264 -15.40 -45.41 -39.52
CA HIS A 264 -15.54 -45.99 -40.84
C HIS A 264 -16.89 -46.69 -40.92
N GLU A 265 -17.71 -46.36 -41.89
CA GLU A 265 -18.75 -47.24 -42.38
C GLU A 265 -18.53 -47.52 -43.85
N ASN A 266 -18.39 -48.84 -44.10
CA ASN A 266 -18.48 -49.46 -45.41
C ASN A 266 -19.95 -49.64 -45.79
N GLY A 267 -20.26 -49.38 -47.04
CA GLY A 267 -21.53 -49.76 -47.66
C GLY A 267 -21.56 -49.23 -49.10
#